data_d906d4b58ee8d5b35a3960b4dbd6a961
#
_entry.id   d906d4b58ee8d5b35a3960b4dbd6a961
#
_cell.length_a   1.000
_cell.length_b   1.000
_cell.length_c   1.000
_cell.angle_alpha   90.00
_cell.angle_beta   90.00
_cell.angle_gamma   90.00
#
_symmetry.space_group_name_H-M   'P 1'
#
loop_
_entity.id
_entity.type
_entity.pdbx_description
1 polymer ?
#
loop_
_entity_poly.entity_id
_entity_poly.type
_entity_poly.pdbx_seq_one_letter_code
_entity_poly.pdbx_strand_id
1 'polypeptide(L)'
;DDLSIEDLIKFEENESFFSGIEISKKVIRNYPYKSLGAHLIGYTSPITDNEYKILSKKGYRINDVIGRIGVEYIFENDLRGKWGGEMIEVNAAGMVQQSLGTKPSQKGNDVQLTIDLDLQLMAEEVLKDKKGGAIIAMDPRNGSIRAMASKPTFDLNFFSKEFKPEKEFNRLFYSSSKPLLNRALNAYDPGSVWKIVTALAGLETGKFPSDTLLETQPCITYGSQCFREHNDLGFGEIGYVDALRVSSNTFFYQVGYGVGVDAINKISKQLGFSQLTGIELSLQENKGLIASSDWAKKGRGWGEPGKTPWIPEDIASMSIGQFVVQVTPMQMARAYAAIANGGYLVTPHVSLAKSKDLLNQKKFKIGMNPDNLKIIRNGLREVVRAGTGASINYGSLTLP
;
A
#
# COMPACT_ATOMS: atom_id res chain seq x y z
N ASP A 1 21.06 -0.77 30.13
CA ASP A 1 19.67 -0.35 30.39
C ASP A 1 19.62 1.18 30.40
N ASP A 2 18.54 1.77 29.86
CA ASP A 2 18.35 3.22 29.90
C ASP A 2 18.18 3.63 31.37
N LEU A 3 19.00 4.59 31.82
CA LEU A 3 18.89 5.14 33.17
C LEU A 3 17.66 6.05 33.26
N SER A 4 16.91 5.93 34.34
CA SER A 4 15.90 6.94 34.69
C SER A 4 16.59 8.24 35.10
N ILE A 5 15.86 9.37 35.04
CA ILE A 5 16.38 10.66 35.51
C ILE A 5 16.81 10.54 36.98
N GLU A 6 16.08 9.78 37.81
CA GLU A 6 16.42 9.55 39.23
C GLU A 6 17.71 8.72 39.37
N ASP A 7 17.92 7.72 38.53
CA ASP A 7 19.14 6.91 38.54
C ASP A 7 20.34 7.71 38.03
N LEU A 8 20.11 8.58 37.03
CA LEU A 8 21.13 9.50 36.53
C LEU A 8 21.61 10.46 37.65
N ILE A 9 20.68 11.07 38.37
CA ILE A 9 21.02 11.96 39.51
C ILE A 9 21.80 11.20 40.56
N LYS A 10 21.35 10.00 40.96
CA LYS A 10 22.07 9.16 41.94
C LYS A 10 23.46 8.79 41.46
N PHE A 11 23.63 8.55 40.16
CA PHE A 11 24.93 8.26 39.58
C PHE A 11 25.85 9.48 39.65
N GLU A 12 25.38 10.66 39.23
CA GLU A 12 26.13 11.90 39.24
C GLU A 12 26.53 12.31 40.70
N GLU A 13 25.63 12.12 41.66
CA GLU A 13 25.91 12.38 43.08
C GLU A 13 26.98 11.43 43.68
N ASN A 14 27.15 10.25 43.09
CA ASN A 14 28.05 9.22 43.63
C ASN A 14 29.12 8.80 42.60
N GLU A 15 29.46 9.65 41.64
CA GLU A 15 30.37 9.36 40.52
C GLU A 15 31.71 8.74 41.00
N SER A 16 32.22 9.16 42.16
CA SER A 16 33.45 8.63 42.77
C SER A 16 33.41 7.12 43.09
N PHE A 17 32.22 6.56 43.34
CA PHE A 17 32.04 5.12 43.58
C PHE A 17 31.96 4.30 42.30
N PHE A 18 31.72 4.94 41.16
CA PHE A 18 31.56 4.29 39.87
C PHE A 18 32.76 4.48 38.94
N SER A 19 33.96 4.39 39.48
CA SER A 19 35.20 4.54 38.71
C SER A 19 35.24 3.61 37.51
N GLY A 20 35.45 4.18 36.32
CA GLY A 20 35.51 3.45 35.07
C GLY A 20 34.14 3.28 34.36
N ILE A 21 33.09 3.87 34.87
CA ILE A 21 31.78 3.92 34.21
C ILE A 21 31.60 5.31 33.60
N GLU A 22 31.18 5.38 32.33
CA GLU A 22 30.88 6.62 31.62
C GLU A 22 29.41 6.61 31.20
N ILE A 23 28.73 7.75 31.42
CA ILE A 23 27.36 7.95 30.92
C ILE A 23 27.40 8.40 29.47
N SER A 24 26.90 7.56 28.58
CA SER A 24 26.75 7.87 27.19
C SER A 24 25.33 8.32 26.86
N LYS A 25 25.18 9.49 26.25
CA LYS A 25 23.89 9.99 25.75
C LYS A 25 23.64 9.46 24.35
N LYS A 26 22.60 8.64 24.19
CA LYS A 26 22.20 8.10 22.90
C LYS A 26 20.86 8.70 22.46
N VAL A 27 20.81 9.23 21.24
CA VAL A 27 19.54 9.68 20.65
C VAL A 27 18.82 8.46 20.10
N ILE A 28 17.60 8.23 20.58
CA ILE A 28 16.74 7.15 20.13
C ILE A 28 15.54 7.71 19.39
N ARG A 29 15.05 6.98 18.39
CA ARG A 29 13.83 7.31 17.68
C ARG A 29 12.63 7.01 18.57
N ASN A 30 11.76 7.98 18.80
CA ASN A 30 10.54 7.82 19.57
C ASN A 30 9.32 8.01 18.66
N TYR A 31 8.38 7.08 18.73
CA TYR A 31 7.13 7.10 17.99
C TYR A 31 5.95 7.32 18.97
N PRO A 32 5.50 8.57 19.17
CA PRO A 32 4.49 8.89 20.17
C PRO A 32 3.17 8.14 20.01
N TYR A 33 2.78 7.89 18.76
CA TYR A 33 1.55 7.16 18.41
C TYR A 33 1.75 5.63 18.31
N LYS A 34 2.91 5.12 18.69
CA LYS A 34 3.24 3.68 18.77
C LYS A 34 2.97 2.94 17.48
N SER A 35 1.77 2.35 17.33
CA SER A 35 1.41 1.49 16.19
C SER A 35 0.66 2.22 15.08
N LEU A 36 0.28 3.46 15.29
CA LEU A 36 -0.49 4.22 14.29
C LEU A 36 0.34 4.46 13.03
N GLY A 37 -0.20 4.04 11.88
CA GLY A 37 0.49 4.16 10.60
C GLY A 37 1.80 3.37 10.53
N ALA A 38 2.00 2.31 11.32
CA ALA A 38 3.28 1.64 11.45
C ALA A 38 3.90 1.22 10.12
N HIS A 39 3.11 0.69 9.20
CA HIS A 39 3.60 0.27 7.87
C HIS A 39 3.92 1.45 6.95
N LEU A 40 3.28 2.60 7.19
CA LEU A 40 3.53 3.85 6.46
C LEU A 40 4.77 4.56 6.99
N ILE A 41 4.81 4.81 8.31
CA ILE A 41 5.90 5.51 8.98
C ILE A 41 7.20 4.69 8.85
N GLY A 42 7.11 3.39 9.13
CA GLY A 42 8.29 2.55 9.16
C GLY A 42 9.10 2.71 10.44
N TYR A 43 10.25 2.08 10.48
CA TYR A 43 11.11 2.08 11.65
C TYR A 43 12.58 2.20 11.27
N THR A 44 13.39 2.58 12.26
CA THR A 44 14.84 2.60 12.17
C THR A 44 15.45 1.38 12.89
N SER A 45 16.61 0.95 12.46
CA SER A 45 17.42 -0.03 13.18
C SER A 45 18.91 0.23 12.97
N PRO A 46 19.79 -0.32 13.84
CA PRO A 46 21.23 -0.17 13.69
C PRO A 46 21.74 -0.61 12.32
N ILE A 47 22.78 0.05 11.86
CA ILE A 47 23.52 -0.29 10.64
C ILE A 47 24.25 -1.61 10.88
N THR A 48 24.23 -2.50 9.90
CA THR A 48 25.03 -3.74 9.92
C THR A 48 26.45 -3.44 9.45
N ASP A 49 27.41 -4.31 9.78
CA ASP A 49 28.81 -4.18 9.36
C ASP A 49 28.96 -4.09 7.83
N ASN A 50 28.14 -4.84 7.09
CA ASN A 50 28.17 -4.83 5.64
C ASN A 50 27.63 -3.51 5.06
N GLU A 51 26.59 -2.94 5.66
CA GLU A 51 26.06 -1.63 5.30
C GLU A 51 27.06 -0.53 5.65
N TYR A 52 27.73 -0.64 6.81
CA TYR A 52 28.74 0.35 7.22
C TYR A 52 29.88 0.49 6.20
N LYS A 53 30.36 -0.60 5.60
CA LYS A 53 31.40 -0.55 4.55
C LYS A 53 31.03 0.39 3.39
N ILE A 54 29.74 0.52 3.10
CA ILE A 54 29.22 1.37 2.02
C ILE A 54 28.87 2.76 2.56
N LEU A 55 28.17 2.81 3.68
CA LEU A 55 27.58 4.02 4.24
C LEU A 55 28.60 4.90 4.97
N SER A 56 29.72 4.36 5.43
CA SER A 56 30.83 5.13 6.03
C SER A 56 31.31 6.26 5.10
N LYS A 57 31.37 5.99 3.79
CA LYS A 57 31.71 6.98 2.77
C LYS A 57 30.69 8.12 2.65
N LYS A 58 29.48 7.92 3.17
CA LYS A 58 28.40 8.92 3.25
C LYS A 58 28.31 9.58 4.62
N GLY A 59 29.32 9.38 5.49
CA GLY A 59 29.42 9.98 6.81
C GLY A 59 28.58 9.29 7.88
N TYR A 60 28.20 8.00 7.69
CA TYR A 60 27.59 7.20 8.74
C TYR A 60 28.65 6.62 9.67
N ARG A 61 28.29 6.49 10.94
CA ARG A 61 29.11 5.84 11.99
C ARG A 61 28.61 4.42 12.20
N ILE A 62 29.45 3.57 12.78
CA ILE A 62 29.12 2.14 13.00
C ILE A 62 27.89 1.92 13.88
N ASN A 63 27.63 2.85 14.80
CA ASN A 63 26.49 2.80 15.71
C ASN A 63 25.28 3.62 15.27
N ASP A 64 25.32 4.17 14.03
CA ASP A 64 24.17 4.90 13.52
C ASP A 64 22.99 3.96 13.27
N VAL A 65 21.81 4.54 13.31
CA VAL A 65 20.56 3.88 12.90
C VAL A 65 20.12 4.42 11.54
N ILE A 66 19.48 3.56 10.74
CA ILE A 66 18.93 3.96 9.44
C ILE A 66 17.48 3.53 9.32
N GLY A 67 16.71 4.26 8.53
CA GLY A 67 15.35 3.87 8.16
C GLY A 67 15.34 2.56 7.38
N ARG A 68 14.46 1.64 7.76
CA ARG A 68 14.37 0.29 7.14
C ARG A 68 13.24 0.16 6.15
N ILE A 69 12.12 0.75 6.45
CA ILE A 69 10.92 0.76 5.60
C ILE A 69 10.19 2.09 5.77
N GLY A 70 9.20 2.33 4.93
CA GLY A 70 8.27 3.46 5.08
C GLY A 70 8.92 4.82 4.88
N VAL A 71 8.33 5.81 5.53
CA VAL A 71 8.80 7.21 5.55
C VAL A 71 10.22 7.31 6.10
N GLU A 72 10.55 6.54 7.13
CA GLU A 72 11.90 6.52 7.71
C GLU A 72 12.96 6.14 6.68
N TYR A 73 12.69 5.16 5.82
CA TYR A 73 13.62 4.75 4.76
C TYR A 73 13.73 5.79 3.62
N ILE A 74 12.57 6.28 3.17
CA ILE A 74 12.51 7.12 1.96
C ILE A 74 13.09 8.50 2.23
N PHE A 75 12.81 9.06 3.40
CA PHE A 75 13.25 10.38 3.82
C PHE A 75 14.44 10.32 4.78
N GLU A 76 15.21 9.22 4.75
CA GLU A 76 16.41 9.05 5.57
C GLU A 76 17.36 10.25 5.47
N ASN A 77 17.60 10.75 4.26
CA ASN A 77 18.50 11.89 4.04
C ASN A 77 17.97 13.21 4.63
N ASP A 78 16.66 13.37 4.72
CA ASP A 78 16.01 14.53 5.32
C ASP A 78 15.93 14.39 6.84
N LEU A 79 15.51 13.21 7.31
CA LEU A 79 15.30 12.93 8.72
C LEU A 79 16.59 12.77 9.52
N ARG A 80 17.67 12.36 8.83
CA ARG A 80 18.97 12.18 9.44
C ARG A 80 19.60 13.53 9.75
N GLY A 81 19.98 13.75 11.02
CA GLY A 81 20.78 14.88 11.43
C GLY A 81 22.24 14.77 10.97
N LYS A 82 23.03 15.72 11.36
CA LYS A 82 24.50 15.69 11.21
C LYS A 82 25.14 15.64 12.57
N TRP A 83 26.08 14.74 12.71
CA TRP A 83 26.85 14.62 13.93
C TRP A 83 27.62 15.91 14.24
N GLY A 84 27.58 16.33 15.46
CA GLY A 84 28.54 17.24 16.05
C GLY A 84 29.82 16.52 16.43
N GLY A 85 30.72 17.22 17.03
CA GLY A 85 31.98 16.66 17.55
C GLY A 85 32.70 17.66 18.41
N GLU A 86 33.49 17.16 19.30
CA GLU A 86 34.43 17.92 20.10
C GLU A 86 35.86 17.53 19.69
N MET A 87 36.69 18.51 19.47
CA MET A 87 38.09 18.30 19.25
C MET A 87 38.81 18.46 20.59
N ILE A 88 39.45 17.39 21.01
CA ILE A 88 40.18 17.37 22.28
C ILE A 88 41.65 17.12 22.07
N GLU A 89 42.48 17.74 22.87
CA GLU A 89 43.90 17.41 23.00
C GLU A 89 44.06 16.34 24.05
N VAL A 90 44.83 15.30 23.73
CA VAL A 90 45.09 14.21 24.67
C VAL A 90 46.60 14.06 24.86
N ASN A 91 47.03 13.69 26.07
CA ASN A 91 48.42 13.37 26.36
C ASN A 91 48.80 11.98 25.87
N ALA A 92 50.09 11.59 26.04
CA ALA A 92 50.58 10.28 25.60
C ALA A 92 49.91 9.08 26.28
N ALA A 93 49.23 9.30 27.40
CA ALA A 93 48.41 8.26 28.11
C ALA A 93 46.93 8.28 27.67
N GLY A 94 46.52 9.08 26.70
CA GLY A 94 45.18 9.20 26.21
C GLY A 94 44.25 10.06 27.07
N MET A 95 44.77 10.76 28.08
CA MET A 95 43.97 11.61 28.96
C MET A 95 43.73 12.97 28.30
N VAL A 96 42.45 13.42 28.35
CA VAL A 96 42.06 14.74 27.84
C VAL A 96 42.78 15.85 28.58
N GLN A 97 43.45 16.73 27.87
CA GLN A 97 44.15 17.91 28.40
C GLN A 97 43.29 19.16 28.27
N GLN A 98 42.74 19.37 27.10
CA GLN A 98 41.86 20.53 26.83
C GLN A 98 40.93 20.28 25.62
N SER A 99 39.84 21.02 25.59
CA SER A 99 38.96 21.10 24.42
C SER A 99 39.49 22.20 23.47
N LEU A 100 39.74 21.82 22.24
CA LEU A 100 40.22 22.73 21.19
C LEU A 100 39.08 23.38 20.41
N GLY A 101 37.87 22.88 20.56
CA GLY A 101 36.66 23.42 19.97
C GLY A 101 35.53 22.40 19.81
N THR A 102 34.32 22.89 19.68
CA THR A 102 33.12 22.07 19.51
C THR A 102 32.41 22.43 18.21
N LYS A 103 31.99 21.41 17.47
CA LYS A 103 31.05 21.53 16.36
C LYS A 103 29.68 21.06 16.81
N PRO A 104 28.65 21.92 16.83
CA PRO A 104 27.31 21.49 17.27
C PRO A 104 26.72 20.47 16.30
N SER A 105 25.94 19.53 16.86
CA SER A 105 25.11 18.63 16.04
C SER A 105 24.01 19.42 15.36
N GLN A 106 23.57 18.95 14.20
CA GLN A 106 22.44 19.51 13.45
C GLN A 106 21.30 18.52 13.43
N LYS A 107 20.10 18.96 13.85
CA LYS A 107 18.86 18.19 13.72
C LYS A 107 18.56 17.93 12.24
N GLY A 108 17.95 16.78 11.91
CA GLY A 108 17.37 16.53 10.60
C GLY A 108 16.17 17.43 10.31
N ASN A 109 15.76 17.44 9.06
CA ASN A 109 14.59 18.21 8.62
C ASN A 109 13.30 17.52 9.01
N ASP A 110 12.26 18.30 9.21
CA ASP A 110 10.92 17.79 9.43
C ASP A 110 10.30 17.39 8.08
N VAL A 111 9.67 16.23 8.01
CA VAL A 111 8.94 15.75 6.82
C VAL A 111 7.45 15.81 7.10
N GLN A 112 6.75 16.67 6.35
CA GLN A 112 5.31 16.79 6.45
C GLN A 112 4.64 15.82 5.48
N LEU A 113 3.69 15.02 6.01
CA LEU A 113 2.95 14.04 5.23
C LEU A 113 1.59 14.57 4.79
N THR A 114 1.00 13.93 3.79
CA THR A 114 -0.37 14.20 3.30
C THR A 114 -1.43 13.55 4.19
N ILE A 115 -1.00 12.75 5.16
CA ILE A 115 -1.87 12.00 6.06
C ILE A 115 -2.69 12.96 6.91
N ASP A 116 -3.96 12.65 7.01
CA ASP A 116 -4.91 13.26 7.93
C ASP A 116 -4.98 12.36 9.17
N LEU A 117 -4.62 12.92 10.32
CA LEU A 117 -4.52 12.14 11.54
C LEU A 117 -5.85 11.52 11.96
N ASP A 118 -6.95 12.26 11.84
CA ASP A 118 -8.27 11.77 12.25
C ASP A 118 -8.76 10.64 11.32
N LEU A 119 -8.54 10.78 10.01
CA LEU A 119 -8.83 9.71 9.06
C LEU A 119 -7.97 8.48 9.29
N GLN A 120 -6.69 8.65 9.65
CA GLN A 120 -5.81 7.53 9.96
C GLN A 120 -6.25 6.78 11.22
N LEU A 121 -6.59 7.52 12.29
CA LEU A 121 -7.14 6.96 13.52
C LEU A 121 -8.44 6.19 13.26
N MET A 122 -9.35 6.77 12.50
CA MET A 122 -10.61 6.14 12.11
C MET A 122 -10.37 4.85 11.29
N ALA A 123 -9.45 4.88 10.33
CA ALA A 123 -9.14 3.72 9.50
C ALA A 123 -8.59 2.56 10.34
N GLU A 124 -7.75 2.83 11.34
CA GLU A 124 -7.23 1.79 12.23
C GLU A 124 -8.27 1.27 13.21
N GLU A 125 -9.14 2.13 13.72
CA GLU A 125 -10.24 1.71 14.59
C GLU A 125 -11.22 0.79 13.85
N VAL A 126 -11.58 1.10 12.59
CA VAL A 126 -12.42 0.22 11.74
C VAL A 126 -11.79 -1.17 11.54
N LEU A 127 -10.46 -1.24 11.51
CA LEU A 127 -9.74 -2.51 11.36
C LEU A 127 -9.51 -3.24 12.70
N LYS A 128 -9.80 -2.63 13.84
CA LYS A 128 -9.41 -3.11 15.17
C LYS A 128 -9.76 -4.57 15.43
N ASP A 129 -10.99 -4.98 15.10
CA ASP A 129 -11.48 -6.33 15.35
C ASP A 129 -11.34 -7.28 14.15
N LYS A 130 -10.67 -6.83 13.09
CA LYS A 130 -10.42 -7.67 11.91
C LYS A 130 -9.14 -8.49 12.07
N LYS A 131 -9.14 -9.72 11.59
CA LYS A 131 -7.94 -10.58 11.59
C LYS A 131 -6.81 -10.02 10.70
N GLY A 132 -7.18 -9.35 9.63
CA GLY A 132 -6.26 -8.70 8.70
C GLY A 132 -7.02 -7.90 7.66
N GLY A 133 -6.36 -6.86 7.13
CA GLY A 133 -6.96 -5.99 6.12
C GLY A 133 -6.15 -4.72 5.88
N ALA A 134 -6.60 -3.92 4.93
CA ALA A 134 -6.05 -2.59 4.68
C ALA A 134 -7.16 -1.61 4.35
N ILE A 135 -6.96 -0.35 4.72
CA ILE A 135 -7.81 0.79 4.33
C ILE A 135 -6.90 1.86 3.73
N ILE A 136 -7.30 2.40 2.58
CA ILE A 136 -6.63 3.51 1.91
C ILE A 136 -7.66 4.58 1.63
N ALA A 137 -7.38 5.80 2.06
CA ALA A 137 -8.10 7.01 1.63
C ALA A 137 -7.17 7.84 0.74
N MET A 138 -7.57 8.05 -0.52
CA MET A 138 -6.81 8.78 -1.53
C MET A 138 -7.62 9.92 -2.10
N ASP A 139 -7.02 11.10 -2.24
CA ASP A 139 -7.62 12.20 -2.99
C ASP A 139 -7.52 11.91 -4.50
N PRO A 140 -8.66 11.70 -5.20
CA PRO A 140 -8.64 11.36 -6.62
C PRO A 140 -8.14 12.49 -7.52
N ARG A 141 -8.08 13.73 -7.04
CA ARG A 141 -7.66 14.90 -7.82
C ARG A 141 -6.15 14.95 -8.03
N ASN A 142 -5.37 14.45 -7.07
CA ASN A 142 -3.91 14.58 -7.06
C ASN A 142 -3.14 13.33 -6.62
N GLY A 143 -3.80 12.33 -6.01
CA GLY A 143 -3.16 11.12 -5.50
C GLY A 143 -2.62 11.21 -4.07
N SER A 144 -2.88 12.30 -3.35
CA SER A 144 -2.47 12.42 -1.93
C SER A 144 -3.13 11.33 -1.10
N ILE A 145 -2.33 10.56 -0.38
CA ILE A 145 -2.81 9.56 0.57
C ILE A 145 -3.18 10.27 1.86
N ARG A 146 -4.47 10.21 2.21
CA ARG A 146 -5.03 10.83 3.41
C ARG A 146 -5.04 9.88 4.60
N ALA A 147 -5.17 8.57 4.35
CA ALA A 147 -4.97 7.51 5.32
C ALA A 147 -4.49 6.24 4.64
N MET A 148 -3.63 5.48 5.32
CA MET A 148 -3.19 4.15 4.89
C MET A 148 -2.97 3.26 6.12
N ALA A 149 -3.95 2.43 6.44
CA ALA A 149 -3.90 1.48 7.54
C ALA A 149 -3.70 0.06 7.02
N SER A 150 -2.94 -0.74 7.75
CA SER A 150 -2.71 -2.16 7.49
C SER A 150 -2.72 -2.93 8.80
N LYS A 151 -3.47 -4.05 8.85
CA LYS A 151 -3.58 -4.90 10.03
C LYS A 151 -3.23 -6.36 9.70
N PRO A 152 -2.57 -7.11 10.63
CA PRO A 152 -2.13 -6.68 11.97
C PRO A 152 -1.07 -5.58 11.91
N THR A 153 -1.02 -4.77 12.97
CA THR A 153 -0.03 -3.71 13.15
C THR A 153 0.97 -4.05 14.26
N PHE A 154 1.95 -3.19 14.49
CA PHE A 154 3.00 -3.38 15.47
C PHE A 154 3.45 -2.04 16.07
N ASP A 155 3.97 -2.07 17.31
CA ASP A 155 4.55 -0.88 17.93
C ASP A 155 5.92 -0.57 17.32
N LEU A 156 6.06 0.61 16.73
CA LEU A 156 7.29 1.09 16.11
C LEU A 156 8.43 1.23 17.12
N ASN A 157 8.12 1.57 18.37
CA ASN A 157 9.11 1.70 19.45
C ASN A 157 9.79 0.37 19.80
N PHE A 158 9.22 -0.77 19.40
CA PHE A 158 9.90 -2.07 19.53
C PHE A 158 11.27 -2.06 18.86
N PHE A 159 11.39 -1.42 17.70
CA PHE A 159 12.64 -1.40 16.94
C PHE A 159 13.68 -0.45 17.52
N SER A 160 13.26 0.58 18.25
CA SER A 160 14.13 1.54 18.90
C SER A 160 14.72 1.02 20.22
N LYS A 161 14.11 -0.01 20.83
CA LYS A 161 14.58 -0.61 22.08
C LYS A 161 15.86 -1.41 21.85
N GLU A 162 16.79 -1.31 22.78
CA GLU A 162 18.01 -2.12 22.80
C GLU A 162 17.66 -3.60 23.10
N PHE A 163 16.93 -3.83 24.16
CA PHE A 163 16.40 -5.13 24.51
C PHE A 163 15.03 -5.37 23.87
N LYS A 164 14.92 -6.44 23.09
CA LYS A 164 13.69 -6.84 22.40
C LYS A 164 13.06 -8.06 23.08
N PRO A 165 11.87 -7.92 23.70
CA PRO A 165 11.19 -9.05 24.31
C PRO A 165 10.96 -10.18 23.30
N GLU A 166 11.42 -11.40 23.62
CA GLU A 166 11.38 -12.56 22.73
C GLU A 166 9.97 -12.87 22.23
N LYS A 167 8.96 -12.79 23.08
CA LYS A 167 7.56 -13.02 22.71
C LYS A 167 7.11 -12.09 21.59
N GLU A 168 7.46 -10.80 21.71
CA GLU A 168 7.07 -9.81 20.69
C GLU A 168 7.92 -9.97 19.42
N PHE A 169 9.19 -10.29 19.55
CA PHE A 169 10.05 -10.61 18.41
C PHE A 169 9.46 -11.77 17.60
N ASN A 170 9.12 -12.89 18.29
CA ASN A 170 8.50 -14.04 17.65
C ASN A 170 7.16 -13.72 17.00
N ARG A 171 6.34 -12.88 17.64
CA ARG A 171 5.08 -12.40 17.05
C ARG A 171 5.30 -11.62 15.76
N LEU A 172 6.30 -10.76 15.71
CA LEU A 172 6.57 -9.91 14.56
C LEU A 172 7.16 -10.67 13.38
N PHE A 173 8.12 -11.56 13.64
CA PHE A 173 8.91 -12.17 12.57
C PHE A 173 8.47 -13.58 12.17
N TYR A 174 7.86 -14.34 13.07
CA TYR A 174 7.52 -15.76 12.82
C TYR A 174 6.03 -16.06 12.86
N SER A 175 5.17 -15.10 13.20
CA SER A 175 3.72 -15.32 13.20
C SER A 175 3.17 -15.50 11.79
N SER A 176 2.28 -16.47 11.63
CA SER A 176 1.50 -16.66 10.40
C SER A 176 0.61 -15.47 10.05
N SER A 177 0.28 -14.61 11.03
CA SER A 177 -0.49 -13.39 10.81
C SER A 177 0.30 -12.29 10.07
N LYS A 178 1.64 -12.45 9.94
CA LYS A 178 2.54 -11.55 9.21
C LYS A 178 2.30 -10.06 9.53
N PRO A 179 2.52 -9.60 10.76
CA PRO A 179 2.23 -8.23 11.17
C PRO A 179 3.09 -7.18 10.45
N LEU A 180 4.29 -7.52 9.99
CA LEU A 180 5.17 -6.61 9.25
C LEU A 180 4.74 -6.42 7.78
N LEU A 181 3.80 -7.23 7.28
CA LEU A 181 3.34 -7.13 5.89
C LEU A 181 2.43 -5.92 5.69
N ASN A 182 2.83 -5.00 4.83
CA ASN A 182 1.98 -3.90 4.40
C ASN A 182 0.91 -4.39 3.41
N ARG A 183 -0.29 -4.64 3.92
CA ARG A 183 -1.39 -5.18 3.12
C ARG A 183 -1.97 -4.18 2.13
N ALA A 184 -1.77 -2.90 2.33
CA ALA A 184 -2.18 -1.88 1.37
C ALA A 184 -1.40 -1.97 0.05
N LEU A 185 -0.16 -2.50 0.10
CA LEU A 185 0.77 -2.61 -1.01
C LEU A 185 1.04 -4.05 -1.45
N ASN A 186 0.41 -5.05 -0.82
CA ASN A 186 0.51 -6.45 -1.21
C ASN A 186 -0.65 -6.85 -2.12
N ALA A 187 -0.43 -7.85 -2.99
CA ALA A 187 -1.37 -8.26 -4.01
C ALA A 187 -2.33 -9.35 -3.52
N TYR A 188 -3.59 -9.23 -3.94
CA TYR A 188 -4.70 -10.14 -3.62
C TYR A 188 -5.63 -10.25 -4.83
N ASP A 189 -6.46 -11.29 -4.85
CA ASP A 189 -7.56 -11.41 -5.80
C ASP A 189 -8.60 -10.33 -5.47
N PRO A 190 -8.88 -9.39 -6.40
CA PRO A 190 -9.77 -8.27 -6.12
C PRO A 190 -11.25 -8.66 -6.01
N GLY A 191 -11.65 -9.75 -6.61
CA GLY A 191 -13.05 -10.14 -6.71
C GLY A 191 -13.89 -9.11 -7.45
N SER A 192 -15.15 -8.93 -7.05
CA SER A 192 -16.14 -8.12 -7.78
C SER A 192 -15.79 -6.65 -8.00
N VAL A 193 -14.86 -6.05 -7.22
CA VAL A 193 -14.39 -4.69 -7.51
C VAL A 193 -13.59 -4.60 -8.81
N TRP A 194 -13.19 -5.74 -9.37
CA TRP A 194 -12.56 -5.85 -10.67
C TRP A 194 -13.52 -5.67 -11.86
N LYS A 195 -14.82 -5.91 -11.67
CA LYS A 195 -15.83 -5.89 -12.74
C LYS A 195 -15.87 -4.60 -13.55
N ILE A 196 -15.40 -3.48 -12.99
CA ILE A 196 -15.20 -2.23 -13.73
C ILE A 196 -14.21 -2.39 -14.89
N VAL A 197 -13.19 -3.23 -14.75
CA VAL A 197 -12.20 -3.50 -15.81
C VAL A 197 -12.85 -4.28 -16.95
N THR A 198 -13.61 -5.31 -16.61
CA THR A 198 -14.34 -6.13 -17.58
C THR A 198 -15.42 -5.32 -18.31
N ALA A 199 -16.16 -4.47 -17.56
CA ALA A 199 -17.13 -3.56 -18.15
C ALA A 199 -16.48 -2.60 -19.16
N LEU A 200 -15.37 -1.96 -18.78
CA LEU A 200 -14.63 -1.08 -19.67
C LEU A 200 -14.06 -1.84 -20.88
N ALA A 201 -13.63 -3.10 -20.73
CA ALA A 201 -13.19 -3.90 -21.86
C ALA A 201 -14.33 -4.17 -22.85
N GLY A 202 -15.54 -4.44 -22.36
CA GLY A 202 -16.74 -4.57 -23.20
C GLY A 202 -17.04 -3.30 -23.98
N LEU A 203 -17.12 -2.19 -23.26
CA LEU A 203 -17.44 -0.88 -23.82
C LEU A 203 -16.38 -0.36 -24.81
N GLU A 204 -15.09 -0.39 -24.43
CA GLU A 204 -13.99 0.15 -25.23
C GLU A 204 -13.69 -0.67 -26.50
N THR A 205 -14.02 -1.96 -26.50
CA THR A 205 -13.90 -2.78 -27.72
C THR A 205 -15.09 -2.62 -28.67
N GLY A 206 -16.21 -2.04 -28.20
CA GLY A 206 -17.46 -1.94 -28.96
C GLY A 206 -18.17 -3.29 -29.18
N LYS A 207 -17.61 -4.41 -28.66
CA LYS A 207 -18.27 -5.73 -28.78
C LYS A 207 -19.57 -5.81 -27.98
N PHE A 208 -19.59 -5.09 -26.86
CA PHE A 208 -20.75 -4.93 -25.99
C PHE A 208 -20.97 -3.42 -25.79
N PRO A 209 -21.68 -2.75 -26.70
CA PRO A 209 -21.92 -1.31 -26.61
C PRO A 209 -22.78 -0.93 -25.40
N SER A 210 -22.96 0.35 -25.17
CA SER A 210 -23.58 0.90 -23.95
C SER A 210 -25.03 0.47 -23.71
N ASP A 211 -25.74 0.14 -24.76
CA ASP A 211 -27.13 -0.32 -24.78
C ASP A 211 -27.27 -1.85 -24.72
N THR A 212 -26.14 -2.57 -24.56
CA THR A 212 -26.16 -4.03 -24.44
C THR A 212 -27.01 -4.47 -23.25
N LEU A 213 -27.98 -5.34 -23.51
CA LEU A 213 -28.73 -6.10 -22.53
C LEU A 213 -28.34 -7.57 -22.63
N LEU A 214 -28.10 -8.23 -21.52
CA LEU A 214 -27.77 -9.65 -21.45
C LEU A 214 -28.68 -10.33 -20.43
N GLU A 215 -29.20 -11.47 -20.81
CA GLU A 215 -29.91 -12.36 -19.90
C GLU A 215 -28.93 -12.95 -18.89
N THR A 216 -29.23 -12.79 -17.61
CA THR A 216 -28.45 -13.34 -16.51
C THR A 216 -29.16 -14.54 -15.93
N GLN A 217 -28.48 -15.66 -15.90
CA GLN A 217 -29.00 -16.96 -15.49
C GLN A 217 -28.43 -17.38 -14.13
N PRO A 218 -29.04 -18.39 -13.45
CA PRO A 218 -28.48 -18.97 -12.22
C PRO A 218 -27.04 -19.42 -12.36
N CYS A 219 -26.66 -19.91 -13.56
CA CYS A 219 -25.28 -20.19 -13.92
C CYS A 219 -25.07 -20.22 -15.43
N ILE A 220 -23.81 -20.06 -15.85
CA ILE A 220 -23.36 -20.24 -17.23
C ILE A 220 -22.29 -21.31 -17.25
N THR A 221 -22.42 -22.27 -18.16
CA THR A 221 -21.43 -23.34 -18.33
C THR A 221 -20.32 -22.91 -19.27
N TYR A 222 -19.09 -22.96 -18.80
CA TYR A 222 -17.88 -22.85 -19.62
C TYR A 222 -17.05 -24.12 -19.42
N GLY A 223 -16.70 -24.79 -20.51
CA GLY A 223 -16.04 -26.08 -20.42
C GLY A 223 -16.90 -27.10 -19.68
N SER A 224 -16.38 -27.66 -18.59
CA SER A 224 -17.08 -28.64 -17.72
C SER A 224 -17.70 -28.02 -16.47
N GLN A 225 -17.49 -26.72 -16.23
CA GLN A 225 -17.88 -26.05 -14.99
C GLN A 225 -19.04 -25.08 -15.18
N CYS A 226 -20.01 -25.13 -14.25
CA CYS A 226 -21.08 -24.14 -14.16
C CYS A 226 -20.63 -22.99 -13.26
N PHE A 227 -20.49 -21.79 -13.81
CA PHE A 227 -20.15 -20.55 -13.14
C PHE A 227 -21.42 -19.85 -12.65
N ARG A 228 -21.59 -19.81 -11.33
CA ARG A 228 -22.86 -19.42 -10.70
C ARG A 228 -22.99 -17.93 -10.52
N GLU A 229 -24.24 -17.46 -10.61
CA GLU A 229 -24.61 -16.16 -10.09
C GLU A 229 -24.57 -16.18 -8.55
N HIS A 230 -24.26 -15.05 -7.92
CA HIS A 230 -24.12 -15.02 -6.44
C HIS A 230 -25.43 -15.16 -5.68
N ASN A 231 -26.58 -14.92 -6.33
CA ASN A 231 -27.91 -15.12 -5.76
C ASN A 231 -28.55 -16.46 -6.16
N ASP A 232 -27.87 -17.29 -6.96
CA ASP A 232 -28.33 -18.58 -7.50
C ASP A 232 -29.62 -18.53 -8.36
N LEU A 233 -30.08 -17.33 -8.74
CA LEU A 233 -31.32 -17.14 -9.51
C LEU A 233 -31.11 -16.40 -10.84
N GLY A 234 -30.13 -15.47 -10.89
CA GLY A 234 -30.02 -14.48 -11.96
C GLY A 234 -30.86 -13.23 -11.68
N PHE A 235 -30.79 -12.28 -12.58
CA PHE A 235 -31.45 -10.98 -12.47
C PHE A 235 -32.31 -10.65 -13.70
N GLY A 236 -32.52 -11.63 -14.59
CA GLY A 236 -33.15 -11.42 -15.90
C GLY A 236 -32.26 -10.64 -16.86
N GLU A 237 -32.87 -9.97 -17.81
CA GLU A 237 -32.19 -9.15 -18.80
C GLU A 237 -31.80 -7.80 -18.21
N ILE A 238 -30.50 -7.52 -18.10
CA ILE A 238 -29.94 -6.30 -17.50
C ILE A 238 -28.82 -5.72 -18.35
N GLY A 239 -28.57 -4.40 -18.18
CA GLY A 239 -27.45 -3.68 -18.77
C GLY A 239 -26.35 -3.39 -17.76
N TYR A 240 -25.30 -2.68 -18.20
CA TYR A 240 -24.08 -2.38 -17.41
C TYR A 240 -24.34 -1.74 -16.04
N VAL A 241 -25.25 -0.75 -15.99
CA VAL A 241 -25.52 -0.02 -14.75
C VAL A 241 -26.12 -0.94 -13.69
N ASP A 242 -27.12 -1.74 -14.07
CA ASP A 242 -27.75 -2.70 -13.19
C ASP A 242 -26.81 -3.87 -12.86
N ALA A 243 -26.05 -4.36 -13.83
CA ALA A 243 -25.06 -5.42 -13.62
C ALA A 243 -24.01 -5.02 -12.58
N LEU A 244 -23.55 -3.76 -12.59
CA LEU A 244 -22.67 -3.21 -11.54
C LEU A 244 -23.43 -3.06 -10.21
N ARG A 245 -24.64 -2.50 -10.25
CA ARG A 245 -25.48 -2.27 -9.07
C ARG A 245 -25.70 -3.53 -8.25
N VAL A 246 -26.08 -4.63 -8.91
CA VAL A 246 -26.32 -5.93 -8.25
C VAL A 246 -25.08 -6.82 -8.21
N SER A 247 -23.95 -6.37 -8.81
CA SER A 247 -22.71 -7.15 -8.91
C SER A 247 -22.90 -8.51 -9.61
N SER A 248 -23.68 -8.56 -10.71
CA SER A 248 -23.94 -9.80 -11.42
C SER A 248 -22.67 -10.49 -11.92
N ASN A 249 -22.50 -11.75 -11.59
CA ASN A 249 -21.39 -12.56 -12.09
C ASN A 249 -21.63 -12.96 -13.55
N THR A 250 -22.84 -13.47 -13.83
CA THR A 250 -23.15 -14.05 -15.16
C THR A 250 -23.20 -13.01 -16.27
N PHE A 251 -23.53 -11.75 -15.97
CA PHE A 251 -23.33 -10.65 -16.90
C PHE A 251 -21.85 -10.49 -17.27
N PHE A 252 -20.98 -10.40 -16.27
CA PHE A 252 -19.56 -10.16 -16.50
C PHE A 252 -18.80 -11.37 -17.04
N TYR A 253 -19.25 -12.59 -16.77
CA TYR A 253 -18.74 -13.79 -17.46
C TYR A 253 -18.97 -13.70 -18.97
N GLN A 254 -20.18 -13.32 -19.41
CA GLN A 254 -20.51 -13.18 -20.82
C GLN A 254 -19.68 -12.09 -21.49
N VAL A 255 -19.61 -10.91 -20.88
CA VAL A 255 -18.79 -9.81 -21.39
C VAL A 255 -17.33 -10.21 -21.49
N GLY A 256 -16.73 -10.73 -20.41
CA GLY A 256 -15.33 -11.08 -20.38
C GLY A 256 -14.95 -12.19 -21.34
N TYR A 257 -15.79 -13.24 -21.45
CA TYR A 257 -15.60 -14.29 -22.42
C TYR A 257 -15.67 -13.75 -23.88
N GLY A 258 -16.64 -12.89 -24.15
CA GLY A 258 -16.82 -12.29 -25.48
C GLY A 258 -15.69 -11.37 -25.90
N VAL A 259 -15.12 -10.56 -24.99
CA VAL A 259 -13.99 -9.66 -25.32
C VAL A 259 -12.63 -10.37 -25.29
N GLY A 260 -12.49 -11.39 -24.46
CA GLY A 260 -11.27 -12.19 -24.30
C GLY A 260 -10.18 -11.53 -23.44
N VAL A 261 -9.18 -12.33 -23.10
CA VAL A 261 -8.08 -11.99 -22.18
C VAL A 261 -7.30 -10.74 -22.60
N ASP A 262 -6.99 -10.60 -23.88
CA ASP A 262 -6.13 -9.51 -24.35
C ASP A 262 -6.81 -8.14 -24.23
N ALA A 263 -8.13 -8.07 -24.42
CA ALA A 263 -8.90 -6.85 -24.21
C ALA A 263 -8.92 -6.46 -22.72
N ILE A 264 -9.21 -7.41 -21.83
CA ILE A 264 -9.18 -7.18 -20.37
C ILE A 264 -7.78 -6.74 -19.94
N ASN A 265 -6.73 -7.39 -20.43
CA ASN A 265 -5.34 -7.06 -20.11
C ASN A 265 -4.95 -5.65 -20.59
N LYS A 266 -5.39 -5.25 -21.79
CA LYS A 266 -5.17 -3.89 -22.33
C LYS A 266 -5.78 -2.83 -21.42
N ILE A 267 -7.05 -2.98 -21.04
CA ILE A 267 -7.74 -2.06 -20.15
C ILE A 267 -7.08 -2.02 -18.77
N SER A 268 -6.69 -3.18 -18.24
CA SER A 268 -5.96 -3.29 -16.98
C SER A 268 -4.68 -2.44 -16.96
N LYS A 269 -3.87 -2.53 -18.02
CA LYS A 269 -2.64 -1.74 -18.16
C LYS A 269 -2.92 -0.25 -18.25
N GLN A 270 -3.98 0.16 -18.96
CA GLN A 270 -4.38 1.56 -19.05
C GLN A 270 -4.82 2.12 -17.67
N LEU A 271 -5.46 1.29 -16.84
CA LEU A 271 -5.82 1.62 -15.45
C LEU A 271 -4.66 1.52 -14.45
N GLY A 272 -3.46 1.15 -14.90
CA GLY A 272 -2.26 1.14 -14.09
C GLY A 272 -2.04 -0.14 -13.28
N PHE A 273 -2.69 -1.25 -13.63
CA PHE A 273 -2.44 -2.55 -13.02
C PHE A 273 -1.19 -3.24 -13.59
N SER A 274 -0.68 -4.26 -12.89
CA SER A 274 0.55 -5.01 -13.19
C SER A 274 1.82 -4.14 -13.28
N GLN A 275 1.82 -3.00 -12.64
CA GLN A 275 2.98 -2.09 -12.55
C GLN A 275 2.99 -1.39 -11.19
N LEU A 276 4.14 -0.87 -10.78
CA LEU A 276 4.23 -0.05 -9.57
C LEU A 276 3.40 1.24 -9.75
N THR A 277 2.74 1.69 -8.70
CA THR A 277 1.90 2.90 -8.75
C THR A 277 2.71 4.19 -8.78
N GLY A 278 3.99 4.11 -8.41
CA GLY A 278 4.88 5.24 -8.26
C GLY A 278 4.80 5.93 -6.90
N ILE A 279 4.13 5.29 -5.93
CA ILE A 279 4.19 5.74 -4.53
C ILE A 279 5.63 5.67 -4.03
N GLU A 280 6.02 6.60 -3.15
CA GLU A 280 7.37 6.62 -2.58
C GLU A 280 7.72 5.31 -1.85
N LEU A 281 6.74 4.60 -1.33
CA LEU A 281 6.86 3.32 -0.60
C LEU A 281 7.19 2.12 -1.52
N SER A 282 7.81 2.34 -2.65
CA SER A 282 8.00 1.35 -3.74
C SER A 282 8.71 0.06 -3.32
N LEU A 283 9.57 0.08 -2.30
CA LEU A 283 10.22 -1.14 -1.78
C LEU A 283 9.25 -2.15 -1.18
N GLN A 284 8.08 -1.69 -0.72
CA GLN A 284 7.04 -2.54 -0.14
C GLN A 284 5.96 -2.91 -1.16
N GLU A 285 5.98 -2.30 -2.35
CA GLU A 285 4.90 -2.40 -3.32
C GLU A 285 5.06 -3.64 -4.21
N ASN A 286 4.00 -4.46 -4.23
CA ASN A 286 3.87 -5.57 -5.15
C ASN A 286 3.29 -5.07 -6.49
N LYS A 287 3.85 -5.53 -7.60
CA LYS A 287 3.34 -5.19 -8.96
C LYS A 287 1.99 -5.83 -9.26
N GLY A 288 1.61 -6.85 -8.51
CA GLY A 288 0.48 -7.69 -8.86
C GLY A 288 0.75 -8.59 -10.07
N LEU A 289 -0.28 -9.33 -10.44
CA LEU A 289 -0.29 -10.20 -11.61
C LEU A 289 -1.63 -10.04 -12.32
N ILE A 290 -1.59 -9.76 -13.61
CA ILE A 290 -2.73 -9.93 -14.50
C ILE A 290 -2.25 -10.81 -15.63
N ALA A 291 -2.78 -12.02 -15.67
CA ALA A 291 -2.38 -12.98 -16.65
C ALA A 291 -2.70 -12.49 -18.07
N SER A 292 -1.83 -12.80 -19.02
CA SER A 292 -1.93 -12.45 -20.43
C SER A 292 -1.75 -13.69 -21.27
N SER A 293 -2.05 -13.58 -22.58
CA SER A 293 -1.76 -14.67 -23.51
C SER A 293 -0.28 -15.09 -23.47
N ASP A 294 0.64 -14.15 -23.29
CA ASP A 294 2.07 -14.45 -23.15
C ASP A 294 2.42 -15.14 -21.82
N TRP A 295 1.72 -14.79 -20.73
CA TRP A 295 1.88 -15.48 -19.45
C TRP A 295 1.45 -16.95 -19.56
N ALA A 296 0.33 -17.22 -20.22
CA ALA A 296 -0.14 -18.59 -20.47
C ALA A 296 0.86 -19.39 -21.32
N LYS A 297 1.42 -18.79 -22.37
CA LYS A 297 2.46 -19.41 -23.19
C LYS A 297 3.73 -19.78 -22.40
N LYS A 298 4.05 -19.06 -21.33
CA LYS A 298 5.18 -19.32 -20.44
C LYS A 298 4.91 -20.40 -19.38
N GLY A 299 3.77 -21.12 -19.46
CA GLY A 299 3.44 -22.21 -18.57
C GLY A 299 2.62 -21.82 -17.34
N ARG A 300 1.99 -20.63 -17.33
CA ARG A 300 1.05 -20.18 -16.29
C ARG A 300 1.63 -20.21 -14.85
N GLY A 301 2.95 -20.29 -14.71
CA GLY A 301 3.63 -20.41 -13.41
C GLY A 301 3.60 -21.82 -12.77
N TRP A 302 2.87 -22.78 -13.34
CA TRP A 302 2.77 -24.17 -12.85
C TRP A 302 2.69 -25.24 -13.94
N GLY A 303 2.77 -24.88 -15.19
CA GLY A 303 2.74 -25.79 -16.33
C GLY A 303 3.95 -25.64 -17.24
N GLU A 304 4.07 -26.52 -18.23
CA GLU A 304 5.11 -26.40 -19.24
C GLU A 304 4.81 -25.24 -20.23
N PRO A 305 5.83 -24.46 -20.63
CA PRO A 305 5.66 -23.40 -21.62
C PRO A 305 5.04 -23.92 -22.91
N GLY A 306 3.99 -23.21 -23.37
CA GLY A 306 3.25 -23.56 -24.61
C GLY A 306 2.31 -24.75 -24.52
N LYS A 307 2.30 -25.48 -23.40
CA LYS A 307 1.43 -26.66 -23.21
C LYS A 307 0.21 -26.39 -22.31
N THR A 308 0.07 -25.19 -21.79
CA THR A 308 -1.04 -24.80 -20.87
C THR A 308 -1.82 -23.63 -21.47
N PRO A 309 -2.67 -23.86 -22.46
CA PRO A 309 -3.46 -22.81 -23.12
C PRO A 309 -4.49 -22.21 -22.14
N TRP A 310 -5.02 -21.04 -22.51
CA TRP A 310 -6.20 -20.50 -21.86
C TRP A 310 -7.39 -21.43 -22.08
N ILE A 311 -8.13 -21.69 -21.01
CA ILE A 311 -9.39 -22.43 -21.06
C ILE A 311 -10.55 -21.47 -20.73
N PRO A 312 -11.77 -21.79 -21.14
CA PRO A 312 -12.94 -20.94 -20.90
C PRO A 312 -13.14 -20.56 -19.43
N GLU A 313 -12.85 -21.48 -18.51
CA GLU A 313 -12.96 -21.32 -17.06
C GLU A 313 -12.02 -20.25 -16.52
N ASP A 314 -10.82 -20.12 -17.07
CA ASP A 314 -9.86 -19.07 -16.70
C ASP A 314 -10.39 -17.69 -17.05
N ILE A 315 -10.98 -17.54 -18.23
CA ILE A 315 -11.52 -16.28 -18.71
C ILE A 315 -12.71 -15.86 -17.85
N ALA A 316 -13.59 -16.80 -17.51
CA ALA A 316 -14.71 -16.55 -16.62
C ALA A 316 -14.22 -16.05 -15.25
N SER A 317 -13.25 -16.74 -14.65
CA SER A 317 -12.65 -16.33 -13.36
C SER A 317 -11.99 -14.96 -13.45
N MET A 318 -11.22 -14.69 -14.51
CA MET A 318 -10.59 -13.39 -14.77
C MET A 318 -11.61 -12.26 -14.87
N SER A 319 -12.77 -12.53 -15.45
CA SER A 319 -13.82 -11.53 -15.68
C SER A 319 -14.38 -10.93 -14.39
N ILE A 320 -14.29 -11.67 -13.27
CA ILE A 320 -14.76 -11.22 -11.96
C ILE A 320 -13.63 -11.03 -10.94
N GLY A 321 -12.37 -10.95 -11.42
CA GLY A 321 -11.21 -10.64 -10.60
C GLY A 321 -10.74 -11.77 -9.69
N GLN A 322 -10.77 -13.00 -10.18
CA GLN A 322 -10.32 -14.18 -9.44
C GLN A 322 -9.23 -14.94 -10.20
N PHE A 323 -8.54 -15.83 -9.47
CA PHE A 323 -7.60 -16.83 -9.96
C PHE A 323 -6.32 -16.25 -10.58
N VAL A 324 -6.42 -15.61 -11.75
CA VAL A 324 -5.27 -15.10 -12.52
C VAL A 324 -5.14 -13.58 -12.47
N VAL A 325 -5.86 -12.97 -11.54
CA VAL A 325 -5.85 -11.52 -11.27
C VAL A 325 -5.46 -11.29 -9.82
N GLN A 326 -4.30 -10.69 -9.62
CA GLN A 326 -3.83 -10.27 -8.29
C GLN A 326 -3.40 -8.82 -8.35
N VAL A 327 -4.02 -7.97 -7.56
CA VAL A 327 -3.75 -6.53 -7.52
C VAL A 327 -3.64 -6.02 -6.09
N THR A 328 -2.93 -4.92 -5.91
CA THR A 328 -2.84 -4.31 -4.58
C THR A 328 -4.05 -3.41 -4.32
N PRO A 329 -4.47 -3.24 -3.04
CA PRO A 329 -5.46 -2.23 -2.68
C PRO A 329 -5.07 -0.83 -3.16
N MET A 330 -3.78 -0.49 -3.19
CA MET A 330 -3.29 0.78 -3.73
C MET A 330 -3.55 0.92 -5.23
N GLN A 331 -3.31 -0.13 -6.02
CA GLN A 331 -3.64 -0.13 -7.45
C GLN A 331 -5.15 0.02 -7.68
N MET A 332 -5.98 -0.66 -6.87
CA MET A 332 -7.44 -0.50 -6.94
C MET A 332 -7.86 0.93 -6.62
N ALA A 333 -7.38 1.51 -5.53
CA ALA A 333 -7.68 2.90 -5.17
C ALA A 333 -7.30 3.88 -6.29
N ARG A 334 -6.13 3.67 -6.92
CA ARG A 334 -5.64 4.48 -8.05
C ARG A 334 -6.54 4.35 -9.29
N ALA A 335 -6.97 3.13 -9.63
CA ALA A 335 -7.87 2.88 -10.76
C ALA A 335 -9.24 3.52 -10.55
N TYR A 336 -9.82 3.38 -9.35
CA TYR A 336 -11.07 4.04 -8.99
C TYR A 336 -10.93 5.57 -8.96
N ALA A 337 -9.82 6.10 -8.50
CA ALA A 337 -9.51 7.53 -8.56
C ALA A 337 -9.50 8.04 -10.02
N ALA A 338 -8.93 7.26 -10.95
CA ALA A 338 -8.92 7.61 -12.38
C ALA A 338 -10.33 7.64 -12.98
N ILE A 339 -11.21 6.72 -12.58
CA ILE A 339 -12.61 6.74 -13.01
C ILE A 339 -13.34 7.95 -12.42
N ALA A 340 -13.14 8.25 -11.15
CA ALA A 340 -13.78 9.35 -10.46
C ALA A 340 -13.40 10.73 -11.01
N ASN A 341 -12.11 10.93 -11.36
CA ASN A 341 -11.57 12.22 -11.81
C ASN A 341 -11.71 12.48 -13.33
N GLY A 342 -12.40 11.62 -14.06
CA GLY A 342 -12.63 11.77 -15.49
C GLY A 342 -11.53 11.19 -16.40
N GLY A 343 -10.77 10.22 -15.91
CA GLY A 343 -9.83 9.43 -16.71
C GLY A 343 -8.37 9.86 -16.60
N TYR A 344 -7.96 10.41 -15.48
CA TYR A 344 -6.55 10.76 -15.23
C TYR A 344 -5.93 9.84 -14.15
N LEU A 345 -4.88 9.15 -14.53
CA LEU A 345 -4.14 8.29 -13.61
C LEU A 345 -3.23 9.16 -12.72
N VAL A 346 -3.55 9.23 -11.44
CA VAL A 346 -2.76 9.99 -10.46
C VAL A 346 -1.59 9.16 -9.93
N THR A 347 -0.54 9.79 -9.43
CA THR A 347 0.54 9.14 -8.71
C THR A 347 0.27 9.22 -7.20
N PRO A 348 0.04 8.09 -6.52
CA PRO A 348 -0.11 8.08 -5.07
C PRO A 348 1.15 8.63 -4.40
N HIS A 349 0.99 9.42 -3.34
CA HIS A 349 2.13 9.97 -2.60
C HIS A 349 1.74 10.29 -1.16
N VAL A 350 2.75 10.27 -0.29
CA VAL A 350 2.60 10.53 1.14
C VAL A 350 3.33 11.80 1.60
N SER A 351 4.24 12.33 0.79
CA SER A 351 4.94 13.59 1.07
C SER A 351 4.13 14.81 0.61
N LEU A 352 3.96 15.77 1.51
CA LEU A 352 3.30 17.04 1.15
C LEU A 352 4.15 17.89 0.18
N ALA A 353 5.47 17.82 0.26
CA ALA A 353 6.38 18.48 -0.69
C ALA A 353 6.15 17.95 -2.11
N LYS A 354 6.12 16.60 -2.27
CA LYS A 354 5.83 15.97 -3.56
C LYS A 354 4.44 16.31 -4.09
N SER A 355 3.47 16.53 -3.19
CA SER A 355 2.12 16.96 -3.58
C SER A 355 2.13 18.27 -4.38
N LYS A 356 2.99 19.24 -3.99
CA LYS A 356 3.14 20.52 -4.71
C LYS A 356 3.77 20.33 -6.09
N ASP A 357 4.76 19.46 -6.20
CA ASP A 357 5.41 19.15 -7.47
C ASP A 357 4.47 18.43 -8.45
N LEU A 358 3.67 17.49 -7.95
CA LEU A 358 2.71 16.72 -8.75
C LEU A 358 1.52 17.57 -9.26
N LEU A 359 1.14 18.63 -8.57
CA LEU A 359 0.11 19.57 -9.06
C LEU A 359 0.52 20.24 -10.38
N ASN A 360 1.82 20.42 -10.60
CA ASN A 360 2.39 21.04 -11.79
C ASN A 360 2.77 20.02 -12.89
N GLN A 361 2.66 18.70 -12.61
CA GLN A 361 3.00 17.67 -13.58
C GLN A 361 1.84 17.40 -14.56
N LYS A 362 2.21 17.03 -15.79
CA LYS A 362 1.24 16.62 -16.82
C LYS A 362 0.52 15.35 -16.36
N LYS A 363 -0.79 15.44 -16.13
CA LYS A 363 -1.62 14.29 -15.74
C LYS A 363 -1.67 13.27 -16.87
N PHE A 364 -1.47 11.99 -16.56
CA PHE A 364 -1.55 10.92 -17.56
C PHE A 364 -3.02 10.54 -17.79
N LYS A 365 -3.52 10.80 -19.00
CA LYS A 365 -4.88 10.42 -19.40
C LYS A 365 -4.89 8.93 -19.81
N ILE A 366 -5.82 8.15 -19.28
CA ILE A 366 -5.93 6.69 -19.54
C ILE A 366 -6.42 6.35 -20.96
N GLY A 367 -6.88 7.34 -21.73
CA GLY A 367 -7.25 7.16 -23.14
C GLY A 367 -8.55 6.39 -23.36
N MET A 368 -9.46 6.40 -22.40
CA MET A 368 -10.80 5.79 -22.50
C MET A 368 -11.84 6.82 -22.93
N ASN A 369 -12.91 6.33 -23.55
CA ASN A 369 -14.05 7.15 -23.95
C ASN A 369 -14.73 7.74 -22.68
N PRO A 370 -14.93 9.08 -22.62
CA PRO A 370 -15.59 9.73 -21.49
C PRO A 370 -17.01 9.23 -21.20
N ASP A 371 -17.77 8.86 -22.25
CA ASP A 371 -19.13 8.33 -22.10
C ASP A 371 -19.10 6.95 -21.44
N ASN A 372 -18.14 6.09 -21.81
CA ASN A 372 -17.94 4.79 -21.16
C ASN A 372 -17.59 4.96 -19.67
N LEU A 373 -16.72 5.90 -19.34
CA LEU A 373 -16.42 6.24 -17.94
C LEU A 373 -17.65 6.75 -17.18
N LYS A 374 -18.55 7.48 -17.85
CA LYS A 374 -19.81 7.94 -17.26
C LYS A 374 -20.74 6.77 -16.93
N ILE A 375 -20.84 5.77 -17.79
CA ILE A 375 -21.61 4.55 -17.52
C ILE A 375 -21.10 3.86 -16.26
N ILE A 376 -19.78 3.67 -16.18
CA ILE A 376 -19.17 3.05 -14.98
C ILE A 376 -19.47 3.87 -13.71
N ARG A 377 -19.31 5.19 -13.75
CA ARG A 377 -19.64 6.07 -12.60
C ARG A 377 -21.11 5.95 -12.20
N ASN A 378 -22.03 5.92 -13.17
CA ASN A 378 -23.45 5.73 -12.90
C ASN A 378 -23.70 4.37 -12.22
N GLY A 379 -23.12 3.29 -12.74
CA GLY A 379 -23.21 1.97 -12.13
C GLY A 379 -22.69 1.94 -10.69
N LEU A 380 -21.50 2.53 -10.45
CA LEU A 380 -20.94 2.63 -9.10
C LEU A 380 -21.80 3.48 -8.16
N ARG A 381 -22.44 4.54 -8.66
CA ARG A 381 -23.41 5.33 -7.89
C ARG A 381 -24.61 4.49 -7.49
N GLU A 382 -25.14 3.69 -8.40
CA GLU A 382 -26.27 2.79 -8.14
C GLU A 382 -25.90 1.67 -7.15
N VAL A 383 -24.64 1.19 -7.15
CA VAL A 383 -24.15 0.24 -6.10
C VAL A 383 -24.40 0.80 -4.71
N VAL A 384 -24.10 2.09 -4.49
CA VAL A 384 -24.26 2.73 -3.18
C VAL A 384 -25.72 3.14 -2.95
N ARG A 385 -26.44 3.62 -3.98
CA ARG A 385 -27.81 4.10 -3.83
C ARG A 385 -28.80 2.98 -3.52
N ALA A 386 -28.75 1.85 -4.22
CA ALA A 386 -29.75 0.80 -4.16
C ALA A 386 -29.18 -0.60 -4.47
N GLY A 387 -27.86 -0.76 -4.43
CA GLY A 387 -27.18 -2.01 -4.77
C GLY A 387 -26.50 -2.67 -3.57
N THR A 388 -25.47 -3.45 -3.88
CA THR A 388 -24.71 -4.23 -2.88
C THR A 388 -23.97 -3.39 -1.85
N GLY A 389 -23.76 -2.09 -2.11
CA GLY A 389 -23.16 -1.11 -1.19
C GLY A 389 -24.17 -0.22 -0.46
N ALA A 390 -25.48 -0.47 -0.55
CA ALA A 390 -26.51 0.41 0.01
C ALA A 390 -26.43 0.59 1.54
N SER A 391 -25.80 -0.35 2.24
CA SER A 391 -25.55 -0.25 3.68
C SER A 391 -24.72 0.97 4.09
N ILE A 392 -23.97 1.58 3.16
CA ILE A 392 -23.20 2.80 3.41
C ILE A 392 -24.12 4.02 3.63
N ASN A 393 -25.36 3.98 3.11
CA ASN A 393 -26.33 5.07 3.22
C ASN A 393 -27.14 5.07 4.53
N TYR A 394 -26.79 4.20 5.50
CA TYR A 394 -27.46 4.22 6.79
C TYR A 394 -26.95 5.37 7.65
N GLY A 395 -27.84 6.34 7.93
CA GLY A 395 -27.59 7.50 8.75
C GLY A 395 -27.72 8.83 7.98
N SER A 396 -27.24 9.93 8.57
CA SER A 396 -27.29 11.29 8.03
C SER A 396 -26.30 11.55 6.87
N LEU A 397 -25.57 10.57 6.42
CA LEU A 397 -24.65 10.66 5.29
C LEU A 397 -25.45 10.50 3.98
N THR A 398 -26.00 11.59 3.49
CA THR A 398 -26.41 11.67 2.08
C THR A 398 -25.15 11.85 1.24
N LEU A 399 -24.70 10.77 0.61
CA LEU A 399 -23.65 10.87 -0.40
C LEU A 399 -24.21 11.58 -1.64
N PRO A 400 -23.50 12.56 -2.21
CA PRO A 400 -23.94 13.34 -3.36
C PRO A 400 -24.12 12.52 -4.64
#